data_171275b89ef78c1585bbd7e01d6d2d0a
#
_entry.id   171275b89ef78c1585bbd7e01d6d2d0a
#
_cell.length_a   1.000
_cell.length_b   1.000
_cell.length_c   1.000
_cell.angle_alpha   90.00
_cell.angle_beta   90.00
_cell.angle_gamma   90.00
#
_symmetry.space_group_name_H-M   'P 1'
#
loop_
_entity.id
_entity.type
_entity.pdbx_description
1 polymer ?
#
loop_
_entity_poly.entity_id
_entity_poly.type
_entity_poly.pdbx_seq_one_letter_code
_entity_poly.pdbx_strand_id
1 'polypeptide(L)'
;MPLVIVLPGICAAVLFPVLEKTDQAYPTMMIELLPSGLLGLTFAALIAAVVSSLASMTNSISTIFTMDICRSFSKNEISQSSLIKIGRSSVVASMLIALVMAKPILGNSDQIFQYIQNFTGLFTPGILVIFLVALFWKKATTLSVLIAAILSVVMSVFIQALFPEFPYIHRMGAVFFASGLGCYLTSRAQGYLDQEKAIDLAGIDFSTTKAFNINTLIIVSVLTLIYITLG
;
A
#
# COMPACT_ATOMS: atom_id res chain seq x y z
N MET A 1 -14.65 -5.73 -6.59
CA MET A 1 -13.60 -4.87 -7.17
C MET A 1 -12.93 -5.47 -8.40
N PRO A 2 -12.41 -6.73 -8.44
CA PRO A 2 -11.72 -7.24 -9.63
C PRO A 2 -12.54 -7.17 -10.92
N LEU A 3 -13.81 -7.53 -10.89
CA LEU A 3 -14.68 -7.48 -12.07
C LEU A 3 -14.81 -6.06 -12.66
N VAL A 4 -14.89 -5.04 -11.82
CA VAL A 4 -15.04 -3.64 -12.26
C VAL A 4 -13.76 -3.11 -12.91
N ILE A 5 -12.61 -3.65 -12.55
CA ILE A 5 -11.30 -3.22 -13.09
C ILE A 5 -10.87 -4.09 -14.26
N VAL A 6 -11.00 -5.40 -14.13
CA VAL A 6 -10.50 -6.36 -15.13
C VAL A 6 -11.40 -6.45 -16.36
N LEU A 7 -12.73 -6.40 -16.16
CA LEU A 7 -13.68 -6.51 -17.28
C LEU A 7 -13.49 -5.41 -18.34
N PRO A 8 -13.36 -4.12 -17.98
CA PRO A 8 -13.04 -3.08 -18.97
C PRO A 8 -11.71 -3.32 -19.69
N GLY A 9 -10.69 -3.83 -19.00
CA GLY A 9 -9.41 -4.17 -19.63
C GLY A 9 -9.54 -5.27 -20.69
N ILE A 10 -10.31 -6.32 -20.40
CA ILE A 10 -10.59 -7.40 -21.36
C ILE A 10 -11.40 -6.86 -22.54
N CYS A 11 -12.44 -6.05 -22.27
CA CYS A 11 -13.23 -5.43 -23.34
C CYS A 11 -12.37 -4.53 -24.22
N ALA A 12 -11.45 -3.76 -23.65
CA ALA A 12 -10.53 -2.92 -24.41
C ALA A 12 -9.62 -3.74 -25.33
N ALA A 13 -9.08 -4.86 -24.84
CA ALA A 13 -8.23 -5.74 -25.63
C ALA A 13 -8.97 -6.36 -26.83
N VAL A 14 -10.28 -6.63 -26.68
CA VAL A 14 -11.10 -7.19 -27.75
C VAL A 14 -11.55 -6.12 -28.75
N LEU A 15 -11.95 -4.95 -28.26
CA LEU A 15 -12.51 -3.86 -29.11
C LEU A 15 -11.42 -3.03 -29.79
N PHE A 16 -10.26 -2.89 -29.14
CA PHE A 16 -9.15 -2.07 -29.59
C PHE A 16 -7.83 -2.86 -29.59
N PRO A 17 -7.66 -3.82 -30.50
CA PRO A 17 -6.51 -4.74 -30.49
C PRO A 17 -5.15 -4.06 -30.76
N VAL A 18 -5.15 -2.82 -31.26
CA VAL A 18 -3.95 -2.05 -31.61
C VAL A 18 -3.81 -0.86 -30.67
N LEU A 19 -3.55 -1.11 -29.38
CA LEU A 19 -3.18 -0.07 -28.44
C LEU A 19 -1.64 0.00 -28.32
N GLU A 20 -1.08 1.20 -28.45
CA GLU A 20 0.38 1.39 -28.32
C GLU A 20 0.85 1.11 -26.88
N LYS A 21 0.01 1.43 -25.90
CA LYS A 21 0.29 1.22 -24.47
C LYS A 21 -0.94 0.66 -23.77
N THR A 22 -0.73 -0.28 -22.87
CA THR A 22 -1.82 -0.87 -22.06
C THR A 22 -2.55 0.16 -21.19
N ASP A 23 -1.87 1.21 -20.74
CA ASP A 23 -2.46 2.29 -19.96
C ASP A 23 -3.46 3.15 -20.75
N GLN A 24 -3.46 3.08 -22.07
CA GLN A 24 -4.42 3.77 -22.94
C GLN A 24 -5.79 3.06 -23.02
N ALA A 25 -5.89 1.81 -22.55
CA ALA A 25 -7.11 1.02 -22.65
C ALA A 25 -8.33 1.74 -22.06
N TYR A 26 -8.22 2.21 -20.83
CA TYR A 26 -9.32 2.88 -20.14
C TYR A 26 -9.69 4.23 -20.73
N PRO A 27 -8.76 5.16 -21.00
CA PRO A 27 -9.06 6.41 -21.70
C PRO A 27 -9.69 6.20 -23.07
N THR A 28 -9.19 5.25 -23.87
CA THR A 28 -9.74 4.97 -25.20
C THR A 28 -11.18 4.48 -25.12
N MET A 29 -11.45 3.52 -24.24
CA MET A 29 -12.83 3.07 -24.04
C MET A 29 -13.77 4.18 -23.58
N MET A 30 -13.32 5.09 -22.73
CA MET A 30 -14.13 6.22 -22.31
C MET A 30 -14.47 7.14 -23.48
N ILE A 31 -13.48 7.48 -24.31
CA ILE A 31 -13.65 8.41 -25.44
C ILE A 31 -14.54 7.81 -26.52
N GLU A 32 -14.32 6.54 -26.85
CA GLU A 32 -14.98 5.88 -27.99
C GLU A 32 -16.39 5.34 -27.66
N LEU A 33 -16.64 4.94 -26.41
CA LEU A 33 -17.90 4.28 -26.05
C LEU A 33 -18.91 5.18 -25.33
N LEU A 34 -18.45 6.26 -24.69
CA LEU A 34 -19.35 7.11 -23.92
C LEU A 34 -19.87 8.30 -24.72
N PRO A 35 -21.19 8.56 -24.70
CA PRO A 35 -21.72 9.79 -25.25
C PRO A 35 -21.23 11.01 -24.47
N SER A 36 -21.18 12.17 -25.12
CA SER A 36 -20.55 13.41 -24.61
C SER A 36 -20.95 13.79 -23.17
N GLY A 37 -22.22 13.64 -22.80
CA GLY A 37 -22.68 13.94 -21.44
C GLY A 37 -22.14 12.97 -20.37
N LEU A 38 -22.16 11.67 -20.64
CA LEU A 38 -21.59 10.66 -19.74
C LEU A 38 -20.06 10.73 -19.70
N LEU A 39 -19.41 11.03 -20.81
CA LEU A 39 -17.96 11.24 -20.85
C LEU A 39 -17.54 12.37 -19.92
N GLY A 40 -18.24 13.53 -19.97
CA GLY A 40 -17.97 14.64 -19.06
C GLY A 40 -18.18 14.29 -17.59
N LEU A 41 -19.25 13.56 -17.26
CA LEU A 41 -19.53 13.11 -15.91
C LEU A 41 -18.45 12.14 -15.39
N THR A 42 -18.03 11.17 -16.22
CA THR A 42 -17.00 10.20 -15.86
C THR A 42 -15.65 10.88 -15.67
N PHE A 43 -15.31 11.84 -16.52
CA PHE A 43 -14.08 12.62 -16.38
C PHE A 43 -14.07 13.46 -15.10
N ALA A 44 -15.20 14.10 -14.77
CA ALA A 44 -15.35 14.84 -13.52
C ALA A 44 -15.21 13.92 -12.30
N ALA A 45 -15.79 12.72 -12.35
CA ALA A 45 -15.66 11.72 -11.28
C ALA A 45 -14.21 11.23 -11.11
N LEU A 46 -13.47 11.03 -12.20
CA LEU A 46 -12.04 10.68 -12.15
C LEU A 46 -11.21 11.79 -11.50
N ILE A 47 -11.42 13.04 -11.91
CA ILE A 47 -10.73 14.16 -11.28
C ILE A 47 -11.05 14.25 -9.80
N ALA A 48 -12.31 14.10 -9.41
CA ALA A 48 -12.72 14.11 -8.01
C ALA A 48 -12.06 12.99 -7.19
N ALA A 49 -11.96 11.79 -7.75
CA ALA A 49 -11.30 10.65 -7.12
C ALA A 49 -9.78 10.89 -6.93
N VAL A 50 -9.10 11.44 -7.94
CA VAL A 50 -7.68 11.81 -7.87
C VAL A 50 -7.46 12.89 -6.81
N VAL A 51 -8.26 13.96 -6.82
CA VAL A 51 -8.15 15.05 -5.84
C VAL A 51 -8.38 14.54 -4.42
N SER A 52 -9.37 13.68 -4.21
CA SER A 52 -9.65 13.05 -2.90
C SER A 52 -8.45 12.23 -2.39
N SER A 53 -7.86 11.41 -3.26
CA SER A 53 -6.69 10.61 -2.92
C SER A 53 -5.48 11.47 -2.59
N LEU A 54 -5.20 12.49 -3.41
CA LEU A 54 -4.11 13.43 -3.17
C LEU A 54 -4.30 14.21 -1.86
N ALA A 55 -5.52 14.64 -1.55
CA ALA A 55 -5.82 15.33 -0.30
C ALA A 55 -5.54 14.44 0.92
N SER A 56 -5.91 13.16 0.86
CA SER A 56 -5.63 12.20 1.92
C SER A 56 -4.12 11.95 2.09
N MET A 57 -3.40 11.73 0.99
CA MET A 57 -1.95 11.51 1.02
C MET A 57 -1.19 12.72 1.57
N THR A 58 -1.53 13.92 1.10
CA THR A 58 -0.87 15.15 1.56
C THR A 58 -1.16 15.47 3.02
N ASN A 59 -2.37 15.16 3.50
CA ASN A 59 -2.70 15.27 4.92
C ASN A 59 -1.86 14.30 5.77
N SER A 60 -1.71 13.06 5.32
CA SER A 60 -0.85 12.07 6.00
C SER A 60 0.62 12.51 6.02
N ILE A 61 1.16 12.98 4.90
CA ILE A 61 2.53 13.52 4.82
C ILE A 61 2.70 14.68 5.81
N SER A 62 1.76 15.63 5.81
CA SER A 62 1.78 16.78 6.71
C SER A 62 1.82 16.36 8.18
N THR A 63 0.96 15.42 8.55
CA THR A 63 0.84 14.95 9.94
C THR A 63 2.10 14.20 10.37
N ILE A 64 2.57 13.23 9.59
CA ILE A 64 3.78 12.45 9.89
C ILE A 64 4.99 13.38 9.99
N PHE A 65 5.17 14.26 9.00
CA PHE A 65 6.32 15.16 8.98
C PHE A 65 6.33 16.12 10.19
N THR A 66 5.17 16.66 10.52
CA THR A 66 5.06 17.66 11.60
C THR A 66 5.12 17.02 12.97
N MET A 67 4.36 15.93 13.20
CA MET A 67 4.21 15.36 14.53
C MET A 67 5.28 14.32 14.85
N ASP A 68 5.64 13.48 13.89
CA ASP A 68 6.58 12.40 14.14
C ASP A 68 8.03 12.80 13.87
N ILE A 69 8.26 13.66 12.88
CA ILE A 69 9.62 14.10 12.55
C ILE A 69 9.95 15.40 13.26
N CYS A 70 9.30 16.52 12.92
CA CYS A 70 9.70 17.83 13.44
C CYS A 70 9.56 17.94 14.96
N ARG A 71 8.47 17.43 15.52
CA ARG A 71 8.24 17.46 16.97
C ARG A 71 9.19 16.55 17.73
N SER A 72 9.48 15.34 17.20
CA SER A 72 10.41 14.38 17.82
C SER A 72 11.86 14.88 17.86
N PHE A 73 12.31 15.59 16.81
CA PHE A 73 13.67 16.12 16.75
C PHE A 73 13.82 17.50 17.42
N SER A 74 12.73 18.16 17.79
CA SER A 74 12.80 19.45 18.46
C SER A 74 13.07 19.27 19.94
N LYS A 75 14.10 19.94 20.46
CA LYS A 75 14.42 19.98 21.91
C LYS A 75 13.45 20.85 22.69
N ASN A 76 12.78 21.81 22.06
CA ASN A 76 11.85 22.75 22.66
C ASN A 76 10.41 22.50 22.19
N GLU A 77 9.45 22.89 22.98
CA GLU A 77 8.04 22.85 22.55
C GLU A 77 7.81 23.79 21.36
N ILE A 78 7.36 23.23 20.25
CA ILE A 78 7.02 24.00 19.05
C ILE A 78 5.60 24.56 19.23
N SER A 79 5.43 25.86 19.03
CA SER A 79 4.12 26.50 19.14
C SER A 79 3.15 25.91 18.07
N GLN A 80 1.87 25.87 18.41
CA GLN A 80 0.85 25.29 17.52
C GLN A 80 0.75 26.02 16.16
N SER A 81 0.97 27.33 16.16
CA SER A 81 1.02 28.13 14.94
C SER A 81 2.20 27.75 14.03
N SER A 82 3.35 27.42 14.61
CA SER A 82 4.52 26.94 13.89
C SER A 82 4.31 25.54 13.31
N LEU A 83 3.69 24.63 14.08
CA LEU A 83 3.35 23.29 13.57
C LEU A 83 2.43 23.35 12.36
N ILE A 84 1.42 24.24 12.36
CA ILE A 84 0.54 24.44 11.19
C ILE A 84 1.32 24.97 9.99
N LYS A 85 2.24 25.92 10.18
CA LYS A 85 3.05 26.44 9.08
C LYS A 85 3.98 25.35 8.50
N ILE A 86 4.64 24.57 9.35
CA ILE A 86 5.47 23.44 8.94
C ILE A 86 4.64 22.42 8.17
N GLY A 87 3.46 22.05 8.65
CA GLY A 87 2.57 21.13 7.95
C GLY A 87 2.15 21.63 6.57
N ARG A 88 1.77 22.88 6.44
CA ARG A 88 1.42 23.50 5.13
C ARG A 88 2.61 23.53 4.18
N SER A 89 3.78 23.92 4.67
CA SER A 89 4.98 23.93 3.83
C SER A 89 5.41 22.53 3.40
N SER A 90 5.27 21.52 4.24
CA SER A 90 5.58 20.14 3.88
C SER A 90 4.64 19.59 2.79
N VAL A 91 3.34 19.97 2.81
CA VAL A 91 2.39 19.63 1.73
C VAL A 91 2.84 20.26 0.41
N VAL A 92 3.12 21.56 0.41
CA VAL A 92 3.54 22.27 -0.82
C VAL A 92 4.85 21.66 -1.35
N ALA A 93 5.83 21.44 -0.48
CA ALA A 93 7.10 20.85 -0.86
C ALA A 93 6.93 19.44 -1.45
N SER A 94 6.14 18.58 -0.80
CA SER A 94 5.87 17.23 -1.30
C SER A 94 5.17 17.22 -2.65
N MET A 95 4.20 18.12 -2.88
CA MET A 95 3.52 18.26 -4.17
C MET A 95 4.46 18.75 -5.27
N LEU A 96 5.34 19.71 -4.97
CA LEU A 96 6.33 20.18 -5.94
C LEU A 96 7.33 19.07 -6.30
N ILE A 97 7.82 18.32 -5.31
CA ILE A 97 8.70 17.17 -5.54
C ILE A 97 7.97 16.13 -6.42
N ALA A 98 6.73 15.78 -6.07
CA ALA A 98 5.95 14.83 -6.84
C ALA A 98 5.76 15.29 -8.30
N LEU A 99 5.45 16.57 -8.53
CA LEU A 99 5.27 17.14 -9.87
C LEU A 99 6.56 17.04 -10.70
N VAL A 100 7.70 17.41 -10.12
CA VAL A 100 8.99 17.35 -10.79
C VAL A 100 9.41 15.91 -11.10
N MET A 101 9.14 14.99 -10.16
CA MET A 101 9.54 13.59 -10.29
C MET A 101 8.58 12.74 -11.13
N ALA A 102 7.34 13.18 -11.33
CA ALA A 102 6.32 12.41 -12.04
C ALA A 102 6.77 12.03 -13.47
N LYS A 103 7.24 13.00 -14.26
CA LYS A 103 7.67 12.74 -15.64
C LYS A 103 8.92 11.85 -15.74
N PRO A 104 10.02 12.10 -15.00
CA PRO A 104 11.21 11.22 -15.03
C PRO A 104 10.91 9.78 -14.59
N ILE A 105 10.04 9.61 -13.58
CA ILE A 105 9.78 8.29 -12.99
C ILE A 105 8.76 7.50 -13.82
N LEU A 106 7.69 8.14 -14.27
CA LEU A 106 6.54 7.45 -14.87
C LEU A 106 6.50 7.57 -16.40
N GLY A 107 7.14 8.57 -16.98
CA GLY A 107 7.02 8.89 -18.41
C GLY A 107 7.52 7.83 -19.37
N ASN A 108 8.43 6.97 -18.93
CA ASN A 108 9.02 5.89 -19.74
C ASN A 108 8.43 4.51 -19.44
N SER A 109 7.46 4.42 -18.54
CA SER A 109 6.83 3.13 -18.20
C SER A 109 5.68 2.81 -19.15
N ASP A 110 5.65 1.56 -19.66
CA ASP A 110 4.53 1.06 -20.46
C ASP A 110 3.31 0.71 -19.60
N GLN A 111 3.54 0.42 -18.31
CA GLN A 111 2.53 0.07 -17.33
C GLN A 111 2.80 0.82 -16.01
N ILE A 112 2.29 2.04 -15.91
CA ILE A 112 2.49 2.90 -14.72
C ILE A 112 1.95 2.25 -13.45
N PHE A 113 0.79 1.60 -13.53
CA PHE A 113 0.18 0.93 -12.38
C PHE A 113 1.09 -0.19 -11.82
N GLN A 114 1.67 -1.01 -12.68
CA GLN A 114 2.58 -2.07 -12.26
C GLN A 114 3.87 -1.51 -11.65
N TYR A 115 4.38 -0.41 -12.20
CA TYR A 115 5.53 0.29 -11.63
C TYR A 115 5.26 0.77 -10.20
N ILE A 116 4.11 1.43 -9.97
CA ILE A 116 3.69 1.89 -8.64
C ILE A 116 3.54 0.71 -7.68
N GLN A 117 2.91 -0.38 -8.12
CA GLN A 117 2.77 -1.59 -7.31
C GLN A 117 4.11 -2.21 -6.94
N ASN A 118 5.04 -2.32 -7.88
CA ASN A 118 6.38 -2.84 -7.61
C ASN A 118 7.11 -1.98 -6.57
N PHE A 119 7.02 -0.66 -6.69
CA PHE A 119 7.63 0.25 -5.73
C PHE A 119 7.01 0.14 -4.33
N THR A 120 5.69 0.18 -4.23
CA THR A 120 4.99 0.03 -2.93
C THR A 120 5.21 -1.35 -2.33
N GLY A 121 5.32 -2.38 -3.17
CA GLY A 121 5.61 -3.75 -2.76
C GLY A 121 6.96 -3.97 -2.08
N LEU A 122 7.91 -3.04 -2.22
CA LEU A 122 9.18 -3.11 -1.47
C LEU A 122 8.96 -2.94 0.04
N PHE A 123 8.00 -2.10 0.43
CA PHE A 123 7.78 -1.70 1.82
C PHE A 123 6.59 -2.41 2.47
N THR A 124 5.55 -2.70 1.69
CA THR A 124 4.26 -3.20 2.21
C THR A 124 4.40 -4.48 3.05
N PRO A 125 5.17 -5.51 2.66
CA PRO A 125 5.30 -6.71 3.48
C PRO A 125 5.92 -6.43 4.84
N GLY A 126 6.95 -5.59 4.89
CA GLY A 126 7.60 -5.20 6.14
C GLY A 126 6.67 -4.40 7.06
N ILE A 127 5.96 -3.43 6.50
CA ILE A 127 4.96 -2.64 7.24
C ILE A 127 3.90 -3.57 7.84
N LEU A 128 3.39 -4.52 7.06
CA LEU A 128 2.40 -5.48 7.54
C LEU A 128 2.94 -6.33 8.69
N VAL A 129 4.17 -6.83 8.60
CA VAL A 129 4.83 -7.56 9.70
C VAL A 129 4.93 -6.70 10.94
N ILE A 130 5.37 -5.44 10.82
CA ILE A 130 5.49 -4.49 11.93
C ILE A 130 4.14 -4.34 12.65
N PHE A 131 3.07 -4.09 11.92
CA PHE A 131 1.73 -3.92 12.50
C PHE A 131 1.21 -5.20 13.16
N LEU A 132 1.32 -6.35 12.50
CA LEU A 132 0.87 -7.62 13.07
C LEU A 132 1.63 -7.98 14.34
N VAL A 133 2.95 -7.81 14.30
CA VAL A 133 3.80 -8.10 15.47
C VAL A 133 3.51 -7.14 16.62
N ALA A 134 3.36 -5.84 16.34
CA ALA A 134 3.04 -4.84 17.36
C ALA A 134 1.67 -5.08 18.02
N LEU A 135 0.68 -5.56 17.25
CA LEU A 135 -0.66 -5.83 17.76
C LEU A 135 -0.77 -7.16 18.50
N PHE A 136 -0.15 -8.22 18.00
CA PHE A 136 -0.44 -9.58 18.46
C PHE A 136 0.72 -10.25 19.23
N TRP A 137 1.91 -9.66 19.24
CA TRP A 137 3.06 -10.31 19.85
C TRP A 137 3.83 -9.42 20.83
N LYS A 138 3.56 -9.59 22.13
CA LYS A 138 4.15 -8.79 23.22
C LYS A 138 5.68 -8.91 23.35
N LYS A 139 6.30 -9.95 22.78
CA LYS A 139 7.74 -10.24 22.88
C LYS A 139 8.59 -9.65 21.76
N ALA A 140 7.98 -8.89 20.85
CA ALA A 140 8.69 -8.21 19.79
C ALA A 140 9.48 -7.03 20.34
N THR A 141 10.78 -7.02 20.07
CA THR A 141 11.66 -5.91 20.47
C THR A 141 11.74 -4.86 19.37
N THR A 142 12.08 -3.63 19.73
CA THR A 142 12.29 -2.54 18.77
C THR A 142 13.30 -2.91 17.68
N LEU A 143 14.39 -3.61 18.06
CA LEU A 143 15.41 -4.06 17.11
C LEU A 143 14.87 -5.13 16.16
N SER A 144 14.05 -6.08 16.66
CA SER A 144 13.47 -7.13 15.80
C SER A 144 12.54 -6.56 14.74
N VAL A 145 11.77 -5.54 15.10
CA VAL A 145 10.86 -4.82 14.19
C VAL A 145 11.65 -4.01 13.15
N LEU A 146 12.73 -3.33 13.56
CA LEU A 146 13.61 -2.61 12.65
C LEU A 146 14.29 -3.55 11.64
N ILE A 147 14.77 -4.70 12.10
CA ILE A 147 15.36 -5.73 11.23
C ILE A 147 14.32 -6.26 10.24
N ALA A 148 13.07 -6.49 10.66
CA ALA A 148 12.01 -6.90 9.75
C ALA A 148 11.75 -5.87 8.65
N ALA A 149 11.75 -4.58 8.99
CA ALA A 149 11.59 -3.49 8.03
C ALA A 149 12.72 -3.46 6.99
N ILE A 150 13.98 -3.51 7.45
CA ILE A 150 15.16 -3.53 6.58
C ILE A 150 15.17 -4.79 5.71
N LEU A 151 14.91 -5.95 6.32
CA LEU A 151 14.91 -7.23 5.62
C LEU A 151 13.83 -7.27 4.52
N SER A 152 12.67 -6.65 4.75
CA SER A 152 11.62 -6.54 3.74
C SER A 152 12.13 -5.87 2.47
N VAL A 153 12.77 -4.71 2.60
CA VAL A 153 13.30 -3.97 1.45
C VAL A 153 14.43 -4.75 0.76
N VAL A 154 15.38 -5.24 1.54
CA VAL A 154 16.55 -5.99 1.02
C VAL A 154 16.09 -7.25 0.27
N MET A 155 15.19 -8.04 0.87
CA MET A 155 14.68 -9.27 0.26
C MET A 155 13.82 -8.99 -0.98
N SER A 156 13.02 -7.93 -0.96
CA SER A 156 12.24 -7.53 -2.14
C SER A 156 13.14 -7.16 -3.32
N VAL A 157 14.18 -6.34 -3.09
CA VAL A 157 15.15 -5.97 -4.12
C VAL A 157 15.95 -7.19 -4.58
N PHE A 158 16.37 -8.03 -3.66
CA PHE A 158 17.14 -9.25 -3.96
C PHE A 158 16.36 -10.23 -4.85
N ILE A 159 15.10 -10.54 -4.47
CA ILE A 159 14.25 -11.43 -5.25
C ILE A 159 13.95 -10.82 -6.63
N GLN A 160 13.70 -9.52 -6.71
CA GLN A 160 13.43 -8.84 -7.98
C GLN A 160 14.65 -8.85 -8.92
N ALA A 161 15.86 -8.73 -8.38
CA ALA A 161 17.09 -8.74 -9.16
C ALA A 161 17.47 -10.15 -9.66
N LEU A 162 17.28 -11.18 -8.83
CA LEU A 162 17.65 -12.55 -9.18
C LEU A 162 16.56 -13.29 -9.97
N PHE A 163 15.30 -12.97 -9.71
CA PHE A 163 14.14 -13.64 -10.32
C PHE A 163 13.14 -12.61 -10.86
N PRO A 164 13.45 -11.91 -11.98
CA PRO A 164 12.58 -10.87 -12.54
C PRO A 164 11.19 -11.40 -12.91
N GLU A 165 11.11 -12.66 -13.38
CA GLU A 165 9.87 -13.33 -13.77
C GLU A 165 9.01 -13.81 -12.58
N PHE A 166 9.50 -13.65 -11.34
CA PHE A 166 8.76 -14.13 -10.18
C PHE A 166 7.51 -13.30 -9.92
N PRO A 167 6.30 -13.93 -9.90
CA PRO A 167 5.06 -13.19 -9.79
C PRO A 167 5.02 -12.28 -8.57
N TYR A 168 4.54 -11.05 -8.77
CA TYR A 168 4.51 -9.99 -7.75
C TYR A 168 3.90 -10.44 -6.41
N ILE A 169 2.74 -11.12 -6.46
CA ILE A 169 2.04 -11.56 -5.24
C ILE A 169 2.85 -12.61 -4.47
N HIS A 170 3.46 -13.56 -5.17
CA HIS A 170 4.32 -14.58 -4.56
C HIS A 170 5.57 -13.95 -3.92
N ARG A 171 6.15 -12.95 -4.60
CA ARG A 171 7.27 -12.18 -4.04
C ARG A 171 6.88 -11.49 -2.75
N MET A 172 5.73 -10.81 -2.70
CA MET A 172 5.24 -10.17 -1.48
C MET A 172 5.03 -11.18 -0.34
N GLY A 173 4.45 -12.34 -0.64
CA GLY A 173 4.28 -13.42 0.33
C GLY A 173 5.61 -13.94 0.87
N ALA A 174 6.58 -14.22 -0.01
CA ALA A 174 7.90 -14.70 0.39
C ALA A 174 8.63 -13.67 1.28
N VAL A 175 8.59 -12.39 0.91
CA VAL A 175 9.19 -11.30 1.69
C VAL A 175 8.50 -11.13 3.05
N PHE A 176 7.17 -11.24 3.10
CA PHE A 176 6.42 -11.19 4.35
C PHE A 176 6.86 -12.29 5.32
N PHE A 177 6.94 -13.53 4.86
CA PHE A 177 7.38 -14.65 5.71
C PHE A 177 8.86 -14.53 6.12
N ALA A 178 9.73 -14.10 5.19
CA ALA A 178 11.15 -13.89 5.51
C ALA A 178 11.34 -12.77 6.55
N SER A 179 10.62 -11.65 6.41
CA SER A 179 10.66 -10.54 7.37
C SER A 179 10.08 -10.94 8.73
N GLY A 180 8.98 -11.70 8.75
CA GLY A 180 8.39 -12.23 9.97
C GLY A 180 9.31 -13.20 10.69
N LEU A 181 9.98 -14.10 9.95
CA LEU A 181 10.98 -15.01 10.49
C LEU A 181 12.19 -14.25 11.04
N GLY A 182 12.68 -13.23 10.32
CA GLY A 182 13.76 -12.37 10.79
C GLY A 182 13.39 -11.66 12.10
N CYS A 183 12.18 -11.13 12.20
CA CYS A 183 11.66 -10.55 13.43
C CYS A 183 11.63 -11.56 14.59
N TYR A 184 11.11 -12.75 14.34
CA TYR A 184 11.03 -13.82 15.32
C TYR A 184 12.42 -14.26 15.81
N LEU A 185 13.36 -14.55 14.92
CA LEU A 185 14.70 -14.98 15.24
C LEU A 185 15.48 -13.93 16.04
N THR A 186 15.36 -12.67 15.66
CA THR A 186 16.00 -11.55 16.36
C THR A 186 15.43 -11.37 17.76
N SER A 187 14.12 -11.42 17.91
CA SER A 187 13.48 -11.33 19.23
C SER A 187 13.86 -12.49 20.13
N ARG A 188 13.95 -13.71 19.58
CA ARG A 188 14.43 -14.90 20.30
C ARG A 188 15.88 -14.75 20.75
N ALA A 189 16.75 -14.23 19.90
CA ALA A 189 18.16 -14.00 20.23
C ALA A 189 18.33 -12.97 21.36
N GLN A 190 17.38 -12.05 21.51
CA GLN A 190 17.33 -11.06 22.61
C GLN A 190 16.67 -11.59 23.91
N GLY A 191 16.27 -12.87 23.95
CA GLY A 191 15.76 -13.51 25.17
C GLY A 191 14.26 -13.29 25.42
N TYR A 192 13.46 -12.93 24.40
CA TYR A 192 12.01 -12.74 24.53
C TYR A 192 11.59 -11.78 25.66
N LEU A 193 12.19 -10.62 25.72
CA LEU A 193 11.85 -9.60 26.70
C LEU A 193 10.42 -9.09 26.47
N ASP A 194 9.56 -9.23 27.47
CA ASP A 194 8.22 -8.64 27.42
C ASP A 194 8.35 -7.12 27.42
N GLN A 195 7.67 -6.48 26.46
CA GLN A 195 7.70 -5.03 26.32
C GLN A 195 6.60 -4.40 27.18
N GLU A 196 6.96 -3.53 28.11
CA GLU A 196 5.99 -2.80 28.95
C GLU A 196 4.97 -1.97 28.15
N LYS A 197 5.37 -1.51 26.95
CA LYS A 197 4.52 -0.72 26.06
C LYS A 197 3.73 -1.56 25.06
N ALA A 198 3.76 -2.89 25.17
CA ALA A 198 2.99 -3.76 24.27
C ALA A 198 1.49 -3.56 24.48
N ILE A 199 0.72 -3.60 23.40
CA ILE A 199 -0.73 -3.48 23.44
C ILE A 199 -1.30 -4.68 24.21
N ASP A 200 -2.10 -4.40 25.24
CA ASP A 200 -2.81 -5.44 25.97
C ASP A 200 -4.16 -5.73 25.31
N LEU A 201 -4.26 -6.91 24.71
CA LEU A 201 -5.49 -7.37 24.07
C LEU A 201 -6.42 -8.12 25.02
N ALA A 202 -6.04 -8.30 26.30
CA ALA A 202 -6.84 -9.07 27.25
C ALA A 202 -8.24 -8.49 27.53
N GLY A 203 -8.41 -7.17 27.31
CA GLY A 203 -9.71 -6.50 27.48
C GLY A 203 -10.57 -6.44 26.20
N ILE A 204 -10.09 -6.98 25.08
CA ILE A 204 -10.82 -6.94 23.81
C ILE A 204 -11.63 -8.23 23.64
N ASP A 205 -12.94 -8.07 23.49
CA ASP A 205 -13.82 -9.18 23.16
C ASP A 205 -13.71 -9.49 21.65
N PHE A 206 -13.09 -10.62 21.32
CA PHE A 206 -12.98 -11.14 19.96
C PHE A 206 -14.16 -12.02 19.54
N SER A 207 -15.21 -12.12 20.37
CA SER A 207 -16.37 -12.91 20.01
C SER A 207 -17.09 -12.29 18.80
N THR A 208 -17.41 -13.13 17.83
CA THR A 208 -18.08 -12.70 16.60
C THR A 208 -19.49 -13.26 16.53
N THR A 209 -20.42 -12.52 15.91
CA THR A 209 -21.78 -13.00 15.73
C THR A 209 -21.83 -14.18 14.76
N LYS A 210 -22.84 -15.06 14.93
CA LYS A 210 -23.05 -16.19 14.01
C LYS A 210 -23.20 -15.74 12.56
N ALA A 211 -23.87 -14.61 12.32
CA ALA A 211 -24.04 -14.04 10.99
C ALA A 211 -22.68 -13.63 10.37
N PHE A 212 -21.81 -13.02 11.16
CA PHE A 212 -20.45 -12.66 10.71
C PHE A 212 -19.65 -13.91 10.31
N ASN A 213 -19.67 -14.96 11.13
CA ASN A 213 -18.93 -16.20 10.86
C ASN A 213 -19.43 -16.90 9.58
N ILE A 214 -20.76 -16.95 9.38
CA ILE A 214 -21.35 -17.53 8.17
C ILE A 214 -20.95 -16.72 6.94
N ASN A 215 -21.07 -15.39 6.97
CA ASN A 215 -20.69 -14.54 5.85
C ASN A 215 -19.19 -14.64 5.53
N THR A 216 -18.34 -14.70 6.55
CA THR A 216 -16.90 -14.91 6.38
C THR A 216 -16.61 -16.25 5.72
N LEU A 217 -17.28 -17.32 6.16
CA LEU A 217 -17.13 -18.65 5.56
C LEU A 217 -17.53 -18.64 4.08
N ILE A 218 -18.66 -18.01 3.75
CA ILE A 218 -19.15 -17.89 2.36
C ILE A 218 -18.10 -17.13 1.51
N ILE A 219 -17.62 -15.99 1.98
CA ILE A 219 -16.62 -15.18 1.25
C ILE A 219 -15.33 -15.98 1.02
N VAL A 220 -14.81 -16.62 2.05
CA VAL A 220 -13.60 -17.44 1.95
C VAL A 220 -13.80 -18.60 0.98
N SER A 221 -14.95 -19.29 1.05
CA SER A 221 -15.26 -20.41 0.16
C SER A 221 -15.36 -19.97 -1.30
N VAL A 222 -16.02 -18.85 -1.58
CA VAL A 222 -16.13 -18.28 -2.93
C VAL A 222 -14.77 -17.88 -3.47
N LEU A 223 -13.95 -17.20 -2.66
CA LEU A 223 -12.58 -16.82 -3.05
C LEU A 223 -11.73 -18.04 -3.33
N THR A 224 -11.76 -19.05 -2.47
CA THR A 224 -11.02 -20.30 -2.64
C THR A 224 -11.45 -21.01 -3.93
N LEU A 225 -12.75 -21.08 -4.21
CA LEU A 225 -13.27 -21.67 -5.44
C LEU A 225 -12.75 -20.93 -6.69
N ILE A 226 -12.80 -19.59 -6.66
CA ILE A 226 -12.28 -18.76 -7.77
C ILE A 226 -10.80 -19.02 -8.00
N TYR A 227 -9.99 -19.07 -6.94
CA TYR A 227 -8.55 -19.31 -7.07
C TYR A 227 -8.21 -20.74 -7.54
N ILE A 228 -9.02 -21.75 -7.19
CA ILE A 228 -8.81 -23.12 -7.67
C ILE A 228 -9.23 -23.28 -9.12
N THR A 229 -10.27 -22.56 -9.57
CA THR A 229 -10.83 -22.73 -10.93
C THR A 229 -10.17 -21.83 -11.96
N LEU A 230 -9.64 -20.68 -11.57
CA LEU A 230 -9.10 -19.65 -12.48
C LEU A 230 -7.60 -19.35 -12.25
N GLY A 231 -6.99 -19.90 -11.22
CA GLY A 231 -5.55 -19.80 -10.93
C GLY A 231 -4.84 -21.02 -11.38
#